data_3f1ccf18e72ed186415d87ddc7ae46bd
#
_entry.id   3f1ccf18e72ed186415d87ddc7ae46bd
#
_cell.length_a   1.000
_cell.length_b   1.000
_cell.length_c   1.000
_cell.angle_alpha   90.00
_cell.angle_beta   90.00
_cell.angle_gamma   90.00
#
_symmetry.space_group_name_H-M   'P 1'
#
loop_
_entity.id
_entity.type
_entity.pdbx_description
1 polymer ?
#
loop_
_entity_poly.entity_id
_entity_poly.type
_entity_poly.pdbx_seq_one_letter_code
_entity_poly.pdbx_strand_id
1 'polypeptide(L)'
;MTKKIITVDKLRKKYGDREVVKGISFTVEKGEIFGILGPNGAGKTTTLEMMEAMRPIDGGTASIDGIDVASNPYEIRRIIGVQPQTPSFQDKTKLVEIIELFAAAYGEKVDPMEFLNDVNLGEKANSYTETLSGGQKQRLSIAAALVHNPKVFFMDEPTTGLDPQARRNLWELVQQVRDKGVTVIMTTHYMDEAELLCDRVAIMDQGEIIAMDSPKNLIKQLLAKGFTKKQHVEQADLEDVFIDMTGKGLRD
;
A
#
# COMPACT_ATOMS: atom_id res chain seq x y z
N MET A 1 -19.44 0.90 17.54
CA MET A 1 -19.44 1.05 16.06
C MET A 1 -18.15 1.73 15.68
N THR A 2 -17.33 1.09 14.88
CA THR A 2 -16.10 1.68 14.35
C THR A 2 -16.46 2.85 13.42
N LYS A 3 -15.69 3.94 13.53
CA LYS A 3 -15.96 5.17 12.75
C LYS A 3 -15.41 4.95 11.33
N LYS A 4 -16.25 5.10 10.30
CA LYS A 4 -15.82 5.13 8.91
C LYS A 4 -14.94 6.37 8.68
N ILE A 5 -13.76 6.17 8.11
CA ILE A 5 -12.85 7.26 7.77
C ILE A 5 -12.86 7.56 6.27
N ILE A 6 -13.09 6.54 5.42
CA ILE A 6 -13.25 6.72 3.97
C ILE A 6 -14.63 6.23 3.56
N THR A 7 -15.26 6.99 2.68
CA THR A 7 -16.50 6.60 2.00
C THR A 7 -16.34 6.89 0.52
N VAL A 8 -16.54 5.88 -0.30
CA VAL A 8 -16.53 5.94 -1.76
C VAL A 8 -17.90 5.48 -2.24
N ASP A 9 -18.57 6.29 -3.07
CA ASP A 9 -19.88 5.97 -3.64
C ASP A 9 -19.90 6.18 -5.14
N LYS A 10 -20.13 5.09 -5.88
CA LYS A 10 -20.23 5.01 -7.34
C LYS A 10 -19.12 5.72 -8.09
N LEU A 11 -17.90 5.64 -7.55
CA LEU A 11 -16.71 6.30 -8.10
C LEU A 11 -16.43 5.84 -9.53
N ARG A 12 -16.22 6.78 -10.46
CA ARG A 12 -16.03 6.51 -11.88
C ARG A 12 -14.83 7.27 -12.42
N LYS A 13 -14.14 6.63 -13.39
CA LYS A 13 -13.06 7.25 -14.18
C LYS A 13 -13.08 6.77 -15.61
N LYS A 14 -12.99 7.72 -16.55
CA LYS A 14 -12.89 7.45 -17.99
C LYS A 14 -11.63 8.07 -18.59
N TYR A 15 -11.06 7.40 -19.58
CA TYR A 15 -9.98 7.91 -20.41
C TYR A 15 -10.41 7.72 -21.88
N GLY A 16 -10.81 8.80 -22.53
CA GLY A 16 -11.49 8.74 -23.80
C GLY A 16 -12.77 7.89 -23.70
N ASP A 17 -12.92 6.89 -24.55
CA ASP A 17 -14.09 5.99 -24.53
C ASP A 17 -13.98 4.83 -23.54
N ARG A 18 -12.81 4.66 -22.89
CA ARG A 18 -12.57 3.55 -21.96
C ARG A 18 -12.90 3.97 -20.53
N GLU A 19 -13.90 3.32 -19.93
CA GLU A 19 -14.18 3.44 -18.49
C GLU A 19 -13.26 2.48 -17.71
N VAL A 20 -12.36 3.04 -16.91
CA VAL A 20 -11.34 2.30 -16.15
C VAL A 20 -11.82 1.99 -14.73
N VAL A 21 -12.65 2.86 -14.16
CA VAL A 21 -13.33 2.63 -12.86
C VAL A 21 -14.82 2.82 -13.09
N LYS A 22 -15.63 1.79 -12.81
CA LYS A 22 -17.01 1.65 -13.30
C LYS A 22 -18.06 1.76 -12.18
N GLY A 23 -17.95 2.77 -11.34
CA GLY A 23 -18.95 3.02 -10.30
C GLY A 23 -18.77 2.15 -9.07
N ILE A 24 -17.54 2.03 -8.58
CA ILE A 24 -17.22 1.27 -7.38
C ILE A 24 -17.69 2.01 -6.12
N SER A 25 -18.10 1.23 -5.10
CA SER A 25 -18.52 1.76 -3.79
C SER A 25 -17.94 0.90 -2.68
N PHE A 26 -17.34 1.55 -1.67
CA PHE A 26 -16.84 0.89 -0.48
C PHE A 26 -16.63 1.89 0.66
N THR A 27 -16.42 1.36 1.86
CA THR A 27 -16.07 2.17 3.03
C THR A 27 -14.89 1.54 3.76
N VAL A 28 -14.06 2.38 4.40
CA VAL A 28 -12.93 1.95 5.21
C VAL A 28 -13.12 2.46 6.64
N GLU A 29 -12.84 1.62 7.61
CA GLU A 29 -12.93 1.93 9.03
C GLU A 29 -11.63 2.58 9.54
N LYS A 30 -11.70 3.40 10.57
CA LYS A 30 -10.51 4.03 11.15
C LYS A 30 -9.60 2.97 11.78
N GLY A 31 -8.30 3.00 11.45
CA GLY A 31 -7.29 2.07 11.94
C GLY A 31 -7.31 0.71 11.23
N GLU A 32 -8.05 0.58 10.13
CA GLU A 32 -8.10 -0.62 9.29
C GLU A 32 -6.94 -0.62 8.28
N ILE A 33 -6.40 -1.79 7.96
CA ILE A 33 -5.63 -2.01 6.74
C ILE A 33 -6.58 -2.55 5.67
N PHE A 34 -6.90 -1.73 4.68
CA PHE A 34 -7.80 -2.07 3.58
C PHE A 34 -7.03 -2.30 2.29
N GLY A 35 -7.17 -3.49 1.69
CA GLY A 35 -6.52 -3.86 0.45
C GLY A 35 -7.43 -3.71 -0.77
N ILE A 36 -6.90 -3.19 -1.89
CA ILE A 36 -7.51 -3.30 -3.21
C ILE A 36 -6.68 -4.29 -4.01
N LEU A 37 -7.19 -5.51 -4.16
CA LEU A 37 -6.54 -6.65 -4.77
C LEU A 37 -7.03 -6.86 -6.20
N GLY A 38 -6.14 -7.08 -7.14
CA GLY A 38 -6.53 -7.39 -8.51
C GLY A 38 -5.37 -7.38 -9.50
N PRO A 39 -5.60 -7.85 -10.75
CA PRO A 39 -4.56 -7.88 -11.77
C PRO A 39 -4.13 -6.48 -12.21
N ASN A 40 -3.05 -6.42 -12.99
CA ASN A 40 -2.62 -5.19 -13.63
C ASN A 40 -3.70 -4.70 -14.60
N GLY A 41 -3.99 -3.39 -14.58
CA GLY A 41 -5.04 -2.79 -15.39
C GLY A 41 -6.47 -2.92 -14.84
N ALA A 42 -6.66 -3.50 -13.65
CA ALA A 42 -7.98 -3.59 -13.01
C ALA A 42 -8.55 -2.23 -12.56
N GLY A 43 -7.72 -1.17 -12.48
CA GLY A 43 -8.15 0.17 -12.04
C GLY A 43 -7.69 0.54 -10.62
N LYS A 44 -6.86 -0.28 -9.96
CA LYS A 44 -6.39 -0.10 -8.58
C LYS A 44 -5.68 1.26 -8.36
N THR A 45 -4.58 1.50 -9.07
CA THR A 45 -3.82 2.77 -9.01
C THR A 45 -4.70 3.97 -9.32
N THR A 46 -5.54 3.88 -10.37
CA THR A 46 -6.47 4.96 -10.72
C THR A 46 -7.45 5.27 -9.58
N THR A 47 -7.92 4.24 -8.88
CA THR A 47 -8.80 4.40 -7.71
C THR A 47 -8.07 5.10 -6.56
N LEU A 48 -6.82 4.70 -6.26
CA LEU A 48 -6.00 5.38 -5.25
C LEU A 48 -5.78 6.84 -5.61
N GLU A 49 -5.28 7.12 -6.82
CA GLU A 49 -4.96 8.48 -7.28
C GLU A 49 -6.18 9.43 -7.26
N MET A 50 -7.39 8.90 -7.48
CA MET A 50 -8.61 9.70 -7.30
C MET A 50 -8.86 10.03 -5.83
N MET A 51 -8.68 9.07 -4.91
CA MET A 51 -8.82 9.31 -3.47
C MET A 51 -7.73 10.22 -2.89
N GLU A 52 -6.54 10.19 -3.47
CA GLU A 52 -5.40 11.07 -3.13
C GLU A 52 -5.55 12.50 -3.68
N ALA A 53 -6.66 12.80 -4.36
CA ALA A 53 -6.86 14.06 -5.07
C ALA A 53 -5.76 14.38 -6.10
N MET A 54 -5.14 13.33 -6.68
CA MET A 54 -4.14 13.43 -7.75
C MET A 54 -4.78 13.32 -9.14
N ARG A 55 -5.98 12.71 -9.21
CA ARG A 55 -6.78 12.60 -10.45
C ARG A 55 -8.19 13.11 -10.25
N PRO A 56 -8.78 13.79 -11.24
CA PRO A 56 -10.18 14.21 -11.17
C PRO A 56 -11.11 13.00 -11.21
N ILE A 57 -12.17 13.08 -10.42
CA ILE A 57 -13.29 12.13 -10.37
C ILE A 57 -14.26 12.49 -11.50
N ASP A 58 -14.63 11.53 -12.37
CA ASP A 58 -15.55 11.79 -13.49
C ASP A 58 -17.01 11.45 -13.12
N GLY A 59 -17.24 10.72 -12.04
CA GLY A 59 -18.56 10.42 -11.51
C GLY A 59 -18.50 9.76 -10.13
N GLY A 60 -19.58 9.86 -9.38
CA GLY A 60 -19.64 9.42 -8.00
C GLY A 60 -18.92 10.38 -7.06
N THR A 61 -18.66 9.94 -5.82
CA THR A 61 -18.01 10.75 -4.78
C THR A 61 -17.02 9.93 -3.97
N ALA A 62 -16.02 10.62 -3.40
CA ALA A 62 -15.13 10.08 -2.39
C ALA A 62 -14.93 11.09 -1.28
N SER A 63 -14.92 10.64 -0.03
CA SER A 63 -14.64 11.48 1.13
C SER A 63 -13.68 10.80 2.10
N ILE A 64 -12.81 11.59 2.74
CA ILE A 64 -11.85 11.14 3.76
C ILE A 64 -12.05 11.99 5.00
N ASP A 65 -12.31 11.34 6.14
CA ASP A 65 -12.68 11.98 7.43
C ASP A 65 -13.78 13.04 7.30
N GLY A 66 -14.76 12.80 6.41
CA GLY A 66 -15.88 13.69 6.12
C GLY A 66 -15.57 14.82 5.13
N ILE A 67 -14.33 14.94 4.63
CA ILE A 67 -13.91 15.93 3.65
C ILE A 67 -14.10 15.35 2.24
N ASP A 68 -14.87 16.01 1.39
CA ASP A 68 -15.05 15.60 -0.02
C ASP A 68 -13.75 15.82 -0.83
N VAL A 69 -13.30 14.77 -1.50
CA VAL A 69 -12.01 14.75 -2.19
C VAL A 69 -11.97 15.68 -3.39
N ALA A 70 -13.05 15.75 -4.16
CA ALA A 70 -13.10 16.53 -5.40
C ALA A 70 -13.13 18.04 -5.12
N SER A 71 -13.85 18.43 -4.07
CA SER A 71 -14.05 19.84 -3.72
C SER A 71 -12.92 20.42 -2.87
N ASN A 72 -12.20 19.57 -2.11
CA ASN A 72 -11.22 20.01 -1.12
C ASN A 72 -9.85 19.32 -1.27
N PRO A 73 -9.24 19.29 -2.48
CA PRO A 73 -8.00 18.54 -2.72
C PRO A 73 -6.82 18.98 -1.86
N TYR A 74 -6.76 20.25 -1.49
CA TYR A 74 -5.70 20.77 -0.62
C TYR A 74 -5.82 20.23 0.81
N GLU A 75 -7.03 20.23 1.38
CA GLU A 75 -7.28 19.71 2.73
C GLU A 75 -7.03 18.20 2.80
N ILE A 76 -7.44 17.46 1.76
CA ILE A 76 -7.15 16.02 1.65
C ILE A 76 -5.66 15.76 1.74
N ARG A 77 -4.83 16.46 0.94
CA ARG A 77 -3.37 16.26 0.93
C ARG A 77 -2.71 16.56 2.28
N ARG A 78 -3.33 17.33 3.13
CA ARG A 78 -2.82 17.62 4.49
C ARG A 78 -3.09 16.50 5.49
N ILE A 79 -4.05 15.63 5.23
CA ILE A 79 -4.45 14.55 6.15
C ILE A 79 -4.10 13.15 5.65
N ILE A 80 -3.52 13.05 4.47
CA ILE A 80 -3.07 11.78 3.88
C ILE A 80 -1.56 11.75 3.72
N GLY A 81 -0.97 10.56 3.88
CA GLY A 81 0.38 10.23 3.41
C GLY A 81 0.28 9.36 2.17
N VAL A 82 1.22 9.50 1.25
CA VAL A 82 1.23 8.73 -0.01
C VAL A 82 2.60 8.13 -0.25
N GLN A 83 2.64 6.82 -0.48
CA GLN A 83 3.80 6.12 -0.99
C GLN A 83 3.51 5.67 -2.43
N PRO A 84 4.18 6.23 -3.44
CA PRO A 84 4.01 5.82 -4.82
C PRO A 84 4.66 4.46 -5.07
N GLN A 85 4.22 3.76 -6.12
CA GLN A 85 4.76 2.47 -6.55
C GLN A 85 6.29 2.50 -6.72
N THR A 86 6.82 3.57 -7.31
CA THR A 86 8.27 3.76 -7.51
C THR A 86 8.71 5.06 -6.85
N PRO A 87 9.23 5.01 -5.61
CA PRO A 87 9.75 6.21 -4.96
C PRO A 87 10.99 6.75 -5.70
N SER A 88 10.99 8.04 -5.94
CA SER A 88 12.13 8.76 -6.52
C SER A 88 12.47 9.94 -5.62
N PHE A 89 13.76 10.09 -5.32
CA PHE A 89 14.29 11.18 -4.52
C PHE A 89 15.34 11.93 -5.33
N GLN A 90 15.56 13.18 -4.98
CA GLN A 90 16.61 13.97 -5.61
C GLN A 90 17.99 13.38 -5.27
N ASP A 91 18.84 13.23 -6.30
CA ASP A 91 20.21 12.76 -6.12
C ASP A 91 21.03 13.72 -5.25
N LYS A 92 22.07 13.21 -4.61
CA LYS A 92 22.98 13.95 -3.72
C LYS A 92 22.27 14.62 -2.54
N THR A 93 21.12 14.09 -2.13
CA THR A 93 20.39 14.54 -0.95
C THR A 93 20.51 13.46 0.13
N LYS A 94 20.83 13.84 1.36
CA LYS A 94 20.94 12.94 2.49
C LYS A 94 19.56 12.52 3.00
N LEU A 95 19.48 11.37 3.67
CA LEU A 95 18.21 10.88 4.21
C LEU A 95 17.61 11.86 5.23
N VAL A 96 18.41 12.45 6.10
CA VAL A 96 17.95 13.47 7.06
C VAL A 96 17.33 14.66 6.35
N GLU A 97 17.96 15.12 5.27
CA GLU A 97 17.51 16.27 4.48
C GLU A 97 16.17 15.98 3.79
N ILE A 98 15.93 14.74 3.36
CA ILE A 98 14.64 14.31 2.80
C ILE A 98 13.54 14.44 3.86
N ILE A 99 13.77 13.92 5.07
CA ILE A 99 12.76 14.00 6.15
C ILE A 99 12.48 15.47 6.52
N GLU A 100 13.53 16.30 6.66
CA GLU A 100 13.39 17.72 6.93
C GLU A 100 12.63 18.47 5.83
N LEU A 101 12.91 18.16 4.56
CA LEU A 101 12.24 18.76 3.40
C LEU A 101 10.73 18.43 3.41
N PHE A 102 10.38 17.15 3.62
CA PHE A 102 8.97 16.75 3.70
C PHE A 102 8.26 17.37 4.90
N ALA A 103 8.90 17.40 6.08
CA ALA A 103 8.33 18.05 7.26
C ALA A 103 8.09 19.54 7.01
N ALA A 104 9.07 20.24 6.45
CA ALA A 104 8.96 21.67 6.12
C ALA A 104 7.84 21.96 5.11
N ALA A 105 7.60 21.06 4.12
CA ALA A 105 6.51 21.20 3.16
C ALA A 105 5.12 21.19 3.81
N TYR A 106 4.97 20.49 4.95
CA TYR A 106 3.75 20.48 5.76
C TYR A 106 3.75 21.51 6.89
N GLY A 107 4.85 22.27 7.07
CA GLY A 107 5.00 23.24 8.15
C GLY A 107 5.33 22.61 9.51
N GLU A 108 5.76 21.36 9.51
CA GLU A 108 6.13 20.60 10.73
C GLU A 108 7.60 20.76 11.07
N LYS A 109 7.92 20.66 12.35
CA LYS A 109 9.29 20.56 12.87
C LYS A 109 9.43 19.21 13.58
N VAL A 110 10.27 18.35 13.03
CA VAL A 110 10.45 16.97 13.51
C VAL A 110 11.91 16.69 13.80
N ASP A 111 12.19 15.68 14.62
CA ASP A 111 13.51 15.06 14.67
C ASP A 111 13.60 14.02 13.53
N PRO A 112 14.42 14.26 12.48
CA PRO A 112 14.55 13.31 11.38
C PRO A 112 15.02 11.93 11.83
N MET A 113 15.78 11.85 12.93
CA MET A 113 16.31 10.59 13.44
C MET A 113 15.22 9.67 13.97
N GLU A 114 14.13 10.21 14.54
CA GLU A 114 12.99 9.43 14.99
C GLU A 114 12.37 8.66 13.82
N PHE A 115 12.06 9.36 12.71
CA PHE A 115 11.45 8.75 11.52
C PHE A 115 12.39 7.77 10.81
N LEU A 116 13.68 8.08 10.74
CA LEU A 116 14.66 7.18 10.14
C LEU A 116 14.88 5.91 10.98
N ASN A 117 14.85 6.02 12.30
CA ASN A 117 14.94 4.86 13.19
C ASN A 117 13.69 3.98 13.09
N ASP A 118 12.50 4.55 13.02
CA ASP A 118 11.24 3.83 12.83
C ASP A 118 11.23 2.92 11.59
N VAL A 119 11.97 3.32 10.54
CA VAL A 119 12.09 2.54 9.31
C VAL A 119 13.43 1.80 9.17
N ASN A 120 14.20 1.66 10.25
CA ASN A 120 15.51 1.01 10.27
C ASN A 120 16.51 1.60 9.24
N LEU A 121 16.57 2.94 9.17
CA LEU A 121 17.52 3.70 8.34
C LEU A 121 18.37 4.68 9.14
N GLY A 122 18.30 4.68 10.48
CA GLY A 122 19.03 5.62 11.34
C GLY A 122 20.54 5.61 11.11
N GLU A 123 21.17 4.44 10.97
CA GLU A 123 22.61 4.33 10.69
C GLU A 123 23.02 4.93 9.32
N LYS A 124 22.03 5.09 8.41
CA LYS A 124 22.22 5.67 7.07
C LYS A 124 21.77 7.11 6.96
N ALA A 125 21.45 7.77 8.07
CA ALA A 125 20.90 9.13 8.10
C ALA A 125 21.70 10.13 7.25
N ASN A 126 23.02 10.03 7.23
CA ASN A 126 23.92 10.88 6.44
C ASN A 126 24.31 10.28 5.07
N SER A 127 23.76 9.14 4.68
CA SER A 127 23.99 8.56 3.35
C SER A 127 23.17 9.30 2.30
N TYR A 128 23.62 9.26 1.04
CA TYR A 128 22.87 9.83 -0.07
C TYR A 128 21.80 8.88 -0.60
N THR A 129 20.68 9.42 -1.09
CA THR A 129 19.52 8.67 -1.58
C THR A 129 19.83 7.70 -2.71
N GLU A 130 20.78 8.04 -3.61
CA GLU A 130 21.20 7.17 -4.71
C GLU A 130 21.93 5.89 -4.26
N THR A 131 22.47 5.88 -3.05
CA THR A 131 23.17 4.69 -2.49
C THR A 131 22.22 3.65 -1.91
N LEU A 132 20.92 3.94 -1.84
CA LEU A 132 19.93 3.07 -1.25
C LEU A 132 19.51 1.93 -2.20
N SER A 133 19.32 0.73 -1.65
CA SER A 133 18.61 -0.35 -2.33
C SER A 133 17.12 -0.01 -2.56
N GLY A 134 16.44 -0.73 -3.44
CA GLY A 134 15.00 -0.55 -3.68
C GLY A 134 14.17 -0.60 -2.39
N GLY A 135 14.37 -1.60 -1.54
CA GLY A 135 13.67 -1.73 -0.27
C GLY A 135 14.01 -0.59 0.73
N GLN A 136 15.23 -0.06 0.70
CA GLN A 136 15.60 1.10 1.52
C GLN A 136 14.90 2.37 1.01
N LYS A 137 14.78 2.55 -0.31
CA LYS A 137 14.03 3.67 -0.90
C LYS A 137 12.54 3.60 -0.53
N GLN A 138 11.95 2.40 -0.56
CA GLN A 138 10.56 2.20 -0.11
C GLN A 138 10.38 2.61 1.36
N ARG A 139 11.27 2.16 2.25
CA ARG A 139 11.22 2.53 3.67
C ARG A 139 11.42 4.02 3.91
N LEU A 140 12.34 4.67 3.21
CA LEU A 140 12.51 6.12 3.27
C LEU A 140 11.25 6.86 2.80
N SER A 141 10.59 6.37 1.73
CA SER A 141 9.33 6.95 1.24
C SER A 141 8.22 6.87 2.28
N ILE A 142 8.13 5.75 3.01
CA ILE A 142 7.18 5.62 4.12
C ILE A 142 7.50 6.63 5.22
N ALA A 143 8.75 6.72 5.65
CA ALA A 143 9.15 7.69 6.68
C ALA A 143 8.77 9.13 6.27
N ALA A 144 9.10 9.53 5.03
CA ALA A 144 8.79 10.85 4.51
C ALA A 144 7.27 11.12 4.42
N ALA A 145 6.47 10.10 4.07
CA ALA A 145 5.02 10.23 3.99
C ALA A 145 4.32 10.34 5.35
N LEU A 146 4.99 9.96 6.43
CA LEU A 146 4.44 9.96 7.80
C LEU A 146 4.82 11.18 8.64
N VAL A 147 5.69 12.08 8.16
CA VAL A 147 6.24 13.22 8.93
C VAL A 147 5.19 14.16 9.51
N HIS A 148 4.02 14.27 8.87
CA HIS A 148 2.92 15.16 9.27
C HIS A 148 1.77 14.43 9.99
N ASN A 149 2.02 13.19 10.48
CA ASN A 149 1.04 12.36 11.18
C ASN A 149 -0.31 12.22 10.42
N PRO A 150 -0.31 11.67 9.20
CA PRO A 150 -1.51 11.54 8.39
C PRO A 150 -2.56 10.64 9.07
N LYS A 151 -3.84 10.91 8.80
CA LYS A 151 -4.95 10.06 9.25
C LYS A 151 -5.10 8.80 8.40
N VAL A 152 -4.73 8.90 7.12
CA VAL A 152 -4.79 7.82 6.14
C VAL A 152 -3.47 7.76 5.38
N PHE A 153 -2.96 6.56 5.19
CA PHE A 153 -1.74 6.30 4.45
C PHE A 153 -2.04 5.43 3.24
N PHE A 154 -1.77 5.95 2.05
CA PHE A 154 -1.94 5.26 0.77
C PHE A 154 -0.64 4.64 0.31
N MET A 155 -0.70 3.39 -0.17
CA MET A 155 0.45 2.63 -0.67
C MET A 155 0.07 1.95 -2.00
N ASP A 156 0.74 2.31 -3.08
CA ASP A 156 0.50 1.67 -4.38
C ASP A 156 1.55 0.58 -4.64
N GLU A 157 1.12 -0.69 -4.58
CA GLU A 157 1.92 -1.89 -4.81
C GLU A 157 3.29 -1.85 -4.08
N PRO A 158 3.33 -1.66 -2.76
CA PRO A 158 4.54 -1.26 -2.02
C PRO A 158 5.67 -2.30 -2.03
N THR A 159 5.36 -3.57 -2.31
CA THR A 159 6.33 -4.67 -2.26
C THR A 159 6.80 -5.13 -3.64
N THR A 160 6.32 -4.50 -4.71
CA THR A 160 6.69 -4.87 -6.08
C THR A 160 8.20 -4.70 -6.30
N GLY A 161 8.85 -5.76 -6.81
CA GLY A 161 10.28 -5.78 -7.08
C GLY A 161 11.19 -5.95 -5.85
N LEU A 162 10.63 -6.19 -4.66
CA LEU A 162 11.39 -6.47 -3.46
C LEU A 162 11.71 -7.97 -3.34
N ASP A 163 12.89 -8.26 -2.80
CA ASP A 163 13.24 -9.61 -2.37
C ASP A 163 12.35 -10.05 -1.17
N PRO A 164 12.26 -11.38 -0.88
CA PRO A 164 11.39 -11.88 0.17
C PRO A 164 11.67 -11.31 1.57
N GLN A 165 12.94 -11.01 1.89
CA GLN A 165 13.28 -10.43 3.19
C GLN A 165 12.87 -8.97 3.29
N ALA A 166 13.14 -8.17 2.25
CA ALA A 166 12.73 -6.77 2.18
C ALA A 166 11.19 -6.64 2.25
N ARG A 167 10.46 -7.59 1.60
CA ARG A 167 9.00 -7.65 1.65
C ARG A 167 8.49 -7.87 3.08
N ARG A 168 9.05 -8.85 3.82
CA ARG A 168 8.66 -9.11 5.22
C ARG A 168 8.90 -7.90 6.12
N ASN A 169 10.07 -7.28 6.00
CA ASN A 169 10.40 -6.07 6.76
C ASN A 169 9.42 -4.92 6.47
N LEU A 170 8.94 -4.81 5.22
CA LEU A 170 7.95 -3.82 4.85
C LEU A 170 6.58 -4.13 5.46
N TRP A 171 6.18 -5.40 5.48
CA TRP A 171 4.93 -5.84 6.12
C TRP A 171 4.89 -5.51 7.61
N GLU A 172 5.97 -5.77 8.33
CA GLU A 172 6.12 -5.40 9.74
C GLU A 172 5.96 -3.89 9.93
N LEU A 173 6.57 -3.09 9.06
CA LEU A 173 6.46 -1.63 9.10
C LEU A 173 5.02 -1.16 8.85
N VAL A 174 4.30 -1.74 7.90
CA VAL A 174 2.89 -1.42 7.63
C VAL A 174 2.02 -1.70 8.86
N GLN A 175 2.25 -2.84 9.54
CA GLN A 175 1.55 -3.17 10.79
C GLN A 175 1.86 -2.16 11.90
N GLN A 176 3.12 -1.74 12.07
CA GLN A 176 3.51 -0.71 13.03
C GLN A 176 2.83 0.64 12.75
N VAL A 177 2.71 1.03 11.47
CA VAL A 177 1.99 2.25 11.07
C VAL A 177 0.52 2.17 11.48
N ARG A 178 -0.15 1.05 11.21
CA ARG A 178 -1.52 0.81 11.66
C ARG A 178 -1.64 0.86 13.19
N ASP A 179 -0.72 0.23 13.92
CA ASP A 179 -0.74 0.16 15.39
C ASP A 179 -0.56 1.54 16.04
N LYS A 180 0.06 2.50 15.33
CA LYS A 180 0.10 3.92 15.69
C LYS A 180 -1.25 4.64 15.43
N GLY A 181 -2.27 3.94 14.94
CA GLY A 181 -3.64 4.44 14.71
C GLY A 181 -3.88 5.05 13.33
N VAL A 182 -2.94 4.94 12.41
CA VAL A 182 -3.08 5.37 11.01
C VAL A 182 -3.90 4.33 10.25
N THR A 183 -4.87 4.77 9.45
CA THR A 183 -5.60 3.89 8.52
C THR A 183 -4.75 3.67 7.28
N VAL A 184 -4.62 2.44 6.82
CA VAL A 184 -3.81 2.11 5.65
C VAL A 184 -4.68 1.64 4.51
N ILE A 185 -4.48 2.21 3.33
CA ILE A 185 -5.07 1.74 2.07
C ILE A 185 -3.93 1.28 1.18
N MET A 186 -3.98 0.04 0.73
CA MET A 186 -2.94 -0.46 -0.15
C MET A 186 -3.51 -1.16 -1.39
N THR A 187 -2.81 -1.03 -2.50
CA THR A 187 -3.07 -1.88 -3.66
C THR A 187 -2.05 -3.01 -3.71
N THR A 188 -2.47 -4.14 -4.20
CA THR A 188 -1.56 -5.27 -4.44
C THR A 188 -2.12 -6.21 -5.50
N HIS A 189 -1.25 -6.96 -6.13
CA HIS A 189 -1.61 -8.12 -6.94
C HIS A 189 -1.09 -9.42 -6.30
N TYR A 190 -0.46 -9.35 -5.13
CA TYR A 190 0.02 -10.50 -4.35
C TYR A 190 -1.04 -10.94 -3.34
N MET A 191 -1.49 -12.20 -3.46
CA MET A 191 -2.53 -12.77 -2.61
C MET A 191 -2.07 -12.97 -1.17
N ASP A 192 -0.82 -13.40 -0.99
CA ASP A 192 -0.16 -13.59 0.30
C ASP A 192 -0.05 -12.29 1.11
N GLU A 193 0.26 -11.18 0.44
CA GLU A 193 0.29 -9.86 1.06
C GLU A 193 -1.08 -9.42 1.55
N ALA A 194 -2.11 -9.56 0.70
CA ALA A 194 -3.48 -9.22 1.06
C ALA A 194 -4.00 -10.08 2.20
N GLU A 195 -3.70 -11.40 2.21
CA GLU A 195 -4.13 -12.34 3.25
C GLU A 195 -3.45 -12.06 4.60
N LEU A 196 -2.17 -11.66 4.59
CA LEU A 196 -1.38 -11.43 5.80
C LEU A 196 -1.67 -10.08 6.45
N LEU A 197 -1.81 -9.02 5.65
CA LEU A 197 -1.86 -7.65 6.16
C LEU A 197 -3.27 -7.09 6.29
N CYS A 198 -4.16 -7.40 5.34
CA CYS A 198 -5.41 -6.68 5.24
C CYS A 198 -6.48 -7.24 6.19
N ASP A 199 -7.14 -6.34 6.92
CA ASP A 199 -8.34 -6.66 7.69
C ASP A 199 -9.51 -6.96 6.76
N ARG A 200 -9.63 -6.17 5.67
CA ARG A 200 -10.59 -6.39 4.57
C ARG A 200 -9.94 -6.10 3.23
N VAL A 201 -10.44 -6.79 2.20
CA VAL A 201 -9.99 -6.62 0.82
C VAL A 201 -11.17 -6.41 -0.11
N ALA A 202 -11.03 -5.49 -1.06
CA ALA A 202 -11.87 -5.39 -2.24
C ALA A 202 -11.15 -6.06 -3.41
N ILE A 203 -11.72 -7.14 -3.94
CA ILE A 203 -11.21 -7.78 -5.15
C ILE A 203 -11.75 -7.01 -6.35
N MET A 204 -10.83 -6.40 -7.10
CA MET A 204 -11.14 -5.54 -8.24
C MET A 204 -10.71 -6.20 -9.54
N ASP A 205 -11.61 -6.27 -10.50
CA ASP A 205 -11.34 -6.72 -11.87
C ASP A 205 -12.10 -5.86 -12.88
N GLN A 206 -11.46 -5.55 -14.00
CA GLN A 206 -12.03 -4.77 -15.11
C GLN A 206 -12.77 -3.49 -14.70
N GLY A 207 -12.31 -2.82 -13.65
CA GLY A 207 -12.89 -1.56 -13.16
C GLY A 207 -14.05 -1.72 -12.18
N GLU A 208 -14.37 -2.93 -11.76
CA GLU A 208 -15.46 -3.25 -10.82
C GLU A 208 -14.95 -3.97 -9.57
N ILE A 209 -15.61 -3.78 -8.44
CA ILE A 209 -15.39 -4.60 -7.23
C ILE A 209 -16.28 -5.83 -7.34
N ILE A 210 -15.67 -7.02 -7.46
CA ILE A 210 -16.38 -8.30 -7.61
C ILE A 210 -16.65 -9.01 -6.29
N ALA A 211 -15.85 -8.71 -5.25
CA ALA A 211 -16.06 -9.21 -3.89
C ALA A 211 -15.38 -8.26 -2.89
N MET A 212 -15.92 -8.19 -1.67
CA MET A 212 -15.31 -7.39 -0.60
C MET A 212 -15.67 -8.01 0.75
N ASP A 213 -14.66 -8.47 1.49
CA ASP A 213 -14.78 -8.99 2.86
C ASP A 213 -13.38 -9.16 3.47
N SER A 214 -13.27 -9.66 4.68
CA SER A 214 -11.98 -10.12 5.21
C SER A 214 -11.46 -11.31 4.39
N PRO A 215 -10.14 -11.46 4.21
CA PRO A 215 -9.55 -12.60 3.50
C PRO A 215 -10.07 -13.94 4.03
N LYS A 216 -10.17 -14.09 5.35
CA LYS A 216 -10.70 -15.30 6.01
C LYS A 216 -12.15 -15.61 5.61
N ASN A 217 -13.00 -14.59 5.54
CA ASN A 217 -14.40 -14.78 5.16
C ASN A 217 -14.53 -15.13 3.67
N LEU A 218 -13.76 -14.49 2.78
CA LEU A 218 -13.76 -14.84 1.35
C LEU A 218 -13.33 -16.29 1.13
N ILE A 219 -12.29 -16.76 1.82
CA ILE A 219 -11.86 -18.16 1.78
C ILE A 219 -12.97 -19.08 2.31
N LYS A 220 -13.59 -18.74 3.44
CA LYS A 220 -14.69 -19.52 4.02
C LYS A 220 -15.89 -19.62 3.07
N GLN A 221 -16.26 -18.53 2.39
CA GLN A 221 -17.33 -18.52 1.40
C GLN A 221 -17.00 -19.42 0.20
N LEU A 222 -15.74 -19.46 -0.25
CA LEU A 222 -15.29 -20.34 -1.32
C LEU A 222 -15.38 -21.82 -0.91
N LEU A 223 -14.91 -22.17 0.30
CA LEU A 223 -15.00 -23.53 0.83
C LEU A 223 -16.45 -23.98 1.00
N ALA A 224 -17.35 -23.10 1.43
CA ALA A 224 -18.78 -23.41 1.56
C ALA A 224 -19.46 -23.71 0.21
N LYS A 225 -18.89 -23.26 -0.91
CA LYS A 225 -19.32 -23.62 -2.28
C LYS A 225 -18.81 -24.98 -2.75
N GLY A 226 -18.15 -25.77 -1.87
CA GLY A 226 -17.61 -27.08 -2.20
C GLY A 226 -16.26 -27.06 -2.91
N PHE A 227 -15.53 -25.92 -2.87
CA PHE A 227 -14.19 -25.86 -3.45
C PHE A 227 -13.24 -26.79 -2.71
N THR A 228 -12.58 -27.67 -3.45
CA THR A 228 -11.47 -28.49 -2.97
C THR A 228 -10.24 -28.20 -3.79
N LYS A 229 -9.14 -27.83 -3.13
CA LYS A 229 -7.84 -27.63 -3.80
C LYS A 229 -7.36 -28.99 -4.31
N LYS A 230 -7.11 -29.13 -5.61
CA LYS A 230 -6.42 -30.33 -6.12
C LYS A 230 -5.06 -30.39 -5.44
N GLN A 231 -4.78 -31.46 -4.68
CA GLN A 231 -3.44 -31.71 -4.19
C GLN A 231 -2.54 -31.92 -5.41
N HIS A 232 -1.68 -30.96 -5.72
CA HIS A 232 -0.49 -31.27 -6.49
C HIS A 232 0.40 -32.10 -5.58
N VAL A 233 0.67 -33.34 -5.98
CA VAL A 233 1.81 -34.09 -5.43
C VAL A 233 3.03 -33.23 -5.82
N GLU A 234 3.69 -32.67 -4.84
CA GLU A 234 4.92 -31.91 -5.07
C GLU A 234 5.91 -32.90 -5.68
N GLN A 235 6.17 -32.74 -6.96
CA GLN A 235 7.31 -33.36 -7.63
C GLN A 235 8.52 -32.53 -7.27
N ALA A 236 9.68 -33.19 -7.06
CA ALA A 236 10.92 -32.52 -6.76
C ALA A 236 11.16 -31.37 -7.77
N ASP A 237 11.56 -30.23 -7.26
CA ASP A 237 11.87 -29.04 -8.06
C ASP A 237 13.38 -28.83 -8.18
N LEU A 238 13.80 -27.75 -8.86
CA LEU A 238 15.21 -27.43 -9.04
C LEU A 238 15.92 -27.03 -7.73
N GLU A 239 15.19 -26.54 -6.72
CA GLU A 239 15.73 -26.25 -5.40
C GLU A 239 16.07 -27.55 -4.67
N ASP A 240 15.22 -28.56 -4.76
CA ASP A 240 15.50 -29.91 -4.21
C ASP A 240 16.70 -30.54 -4.88
N VAL A 241 16.83 -30.42 -6.20
CA VAL A 241 18.01 -30.90 -6.94
C VAL A 241 19.27 -30.16 -6.48
N PHE A 242 19.21 -28.85 -6.29
CA PHE A 242 20.36 -28.07 -5.82
C PHE A 242 20.77 -28.48 -4.41
N ILE A 243 19.82 -28.65 -3.49
CA ILE A 243 20.09 -29.09 -2.12
C ILE A 243 20.71 -30.51 -2.11
N ASP A 244 20.18 -31.43 -2.91
CA ASP A 244 20.69 -32.80 -3.02
C ASP A 244 22.14 -32.82 -3.56
N MET A 245 22.42 -32.00 -4.56
CA MET A 245 23.74 -31.97 -5.18
C MET A 245 24.80 -31.19 -4.38
N THR A 246 24.41 -30.19 -3.60
CA THR A 246 25.38 -29.31 -2.90
C THR A 246 25.44 -29.55 -1.39
N GLY A 247 24.43 -30.20 -0.82
CA GLY A 247 24.27 -30.38 0.61
C GLY A 247 24.00 -29.06 1.37
N LYS A 248 23.67 -27.96 0.69
CA LYS A 248 23.45 -26.65 1.26
C LYS A 248 22.19 -26.03 0.67
N GLY A 249 21.36 -25.41 1.51
CA GLY A 249 20.29 -24.53 1.03
C GLY A 249 20.87 -23.32 0.27
N LEU A 250 20.10 -22.75 -0.68
CA LEU A 250 20.49 -21.56 -1.46
C LEU A 250 20.82 -20.31 -0.60
N ARG A 251 20.75 -20.43 0.72
CA ARG A 251 20.88 -19.33 1.69
C ARG A 251 21.85 -19.60 2.85
N ASP A 252 22.67 -20.64 2.76
CA ASP A 252 23.75 -20.91 3.73
C ASP A 252 25.08 -20.30 3.28
#